data_8d66a251d563cb627645ca68b3a86335
#
_entry.id   8d66a251d563cb627645ca68b3a86335
#
_cell.length_a   1.000
_cell.length_b   1.000
_cell.length_c   1.000
_cell.angle_alpha   90.00
_cell.angle_beta   90.00
_cell.angle_gamma   90.00
#
_symmetry.space_group_name_H-M   'P 1'
#
loop_
_entity.id
_entity.type
_entity.pdbx_description
1 polymer ?
#
loop_
_entity_poly.entity_id
_entity_poly.type
_entity_poly.pdbx_seq_one_letter_code
_entity_poly.pdbx_strand_id
1 'polypeptide(L)'
;LCIDTVTADDIRDFKLWMQEEHKYVDMYPVFYRNEVRRNVEQKRSENSMSGSLYRIRTVIKWCVKRGLTRNNPFDQYQIARPMYGDPFYLTLEERDKVYYADLIGMGATYPVYRDIFMFQCLIGCRVSDLNRLTKANIVDGFVEYIPQKTKMEHANTVRVPLNQKALDILKRYKDLEDALLPRFSHFGYNKKIKEILKYVGIDRTVIVLDPKTREDVAKPLYEVATTHTARKTFI
;
A
#
# COMPACT_ATOMS: atom_id res chain seq x y z
N LEU A 1 9.44 14.98 29.74
CA LEU A 1 8.43 15.92 29.20
C LEU A 1 7.10 15.65 29.90
N CYS A 2 6.53 16.67 30.57
CA CYS A 2 5.21 16.54 31.19
C CYS A 2 4.14 17.02 30.18
N ILE A 3 3.03 16.31 30.08
CA ILE A 3 1.96 16.65 29.11
C ILE A 3 1.38 18.06 29.35
N ASP A 4 1.43 18.55 30.61
CA ASP A 4 0.91 19.86 30.98
C ASP A 4 1.79 21.01 30.48
N THR A 5 3.05 20.75 30.13
CA THR A 5 4.04 21.77 29.70
C THR A 5 4.36 21.71 28.21
N VAL A 6 3.80 20.77 27.45
CA VAL A 6 4.02 20.70 26.01
C VAL A 6 3.37 21.88 25.30
N THR A 7 4.16 22.60 24.51
CA THR A 7 3.72 23.79 23.77
C THR A 7 3.52 23.51 22.29
N ALA A 8 2.95 24.45 21.56
CA ALA A 8 2.88 24.40 20.11
C ALA A 8 4.29 24.45 19.46
N ASP A 9 5.26 25.11 20.11
CA ASP A 9 6.63 25.16 19.65
C ASP A 9 7.32 23.80 19.78
N ASP A 10 7.09 23.07 20.86
CA ASP A 10 7.59 21.69 21.01
C ASP A 10 7.07 20.79 19.87
N ILE A 11 5.83 21.00 19.43
CA ILE A 11 5.27 20.25 18.29
C ILE A 11 5.97 20.66 16.97
N ARG A 12 6.31 21.95 16.79
CA ARG A 12 7.07 22.43 15.62
C ARG A 12 8.48 21.84 15.62
N ASP A 13 9.17 21.88 16.74
CA ASP A 13 10.52 21.36 16.90
C ASP A 13 10.57 19.85 16.67
N PHE A 14 9.57 19.12 17.19
CA PHE A 14 9.44 17.69 16.90
C PHE A 14 9.22 17.41 15.41
N LYS A 15 8.44 18.24 14.70
CA LYS A 15 8.29 18.12 13.25
C LYS A 15 9.60 18.38 12.52
N LEU A 16 10.34 19.43 12.90
CA LEU A 16 11.66 19.75 12.33
C LEU A 16 12.64 18.60 12.57
N TRP A 17 12.68 18.06 13.78
CA TRP A 17 13.48 16.88 14.06
C TRP A 17 13.13 15.70 13.17
N MET A 18 11.84 15.39 12.97
CA MET A 18 11.41 14.31 12.06
C MET A 18 11.85 14.55 10.61
N GLN A 19 11.91 15.80 10.16
CA GLN A 19 12.39 16.14 8.81
C GLN A 19 13.88 15.88 8.65
N GLU A 20 14.65 16.10 9.70
CA GLU A 20 16.11 16.04 9.72
C GLU A 20 16.68 14.77 10.34
N GLU A 21 15.84 13.89 10.89
CA GLU A 21 16.24 12.67 11.60
C GLU A 21 17.30 11.86 10.83
N HIS A 22 17.20 11.82 9.50
CA HIS A 22 18.16 11.10 8.65
C HIS A 22 19.60 11.63 8.75
N LYS A 23 19.79 12.89 9.18
CA LYS A 23 21.12 13.50 9.38
C LYS A 23 21.76 13.06 10.72
N TYR A 24 20.95 12.60 11.66
CA TYR A 24 21.41 12.22 13.00
C TYR A 24 21.87 10.76 13.12
N VAL A 25 21.64 9.95 12.08
CA VAL A 25 22.01 8.53 12.08
C VAL A 25 23.50 8.33 12.33
N ASP A 26 24.34 9.11 11.62
CA ASP A 26 25.79 9.05 11.74
C ASP A 26 26.31 9.73 13.04
N MET A 27 25.56 10.70 13.56
CA MET A 27 25.91 11.39 14.80
C MET A 27 25.65 10.55 16.06
N TYR A 28 24.61 9.70 16.01
CA TYR A 28 24.16 8.87 17.14
C TYR A 28 24.06 7.39 16.78
N PRO A 29 25.14 6.74 16.30
CA PRO A 29 25.09 5.39 15.74
C PRO A 29 24.64 4.33 16.73
N VAL A 30 24.95 4.50 18.03
CA VAL A 30 24.53 3.56 19.09
C VAL A 30 23.02 3.58 19.28
N PHE A 31 22.42 4.77 19.28
CA PHE A 31 20.97 4.93 19.37
C PHE A 31 20.27 4.30 18.17
N TYR A 32 20.68 4.68 16.96
CA TYR A 32 20.00 4.21 15.73
C TYR A 32 20.27 2.74 15.37
N ARG A 33 21.35 2.14 15.87
CA ARG A 33 21.63 0.70 15.68
C ARG A 33 20.54 -0.18 16.29
N ASN A 34 19.96 0.23 17.39
CA ASN A 34 18.95 -0.50 18.16
C ASN A 34 17.51 -0.07 17.78
N GLU A 35 17.35 0.95 16.93
CA GLU A 35 16.04 1.41 16.50
C GLU A 35 15.35 0.41 15.58
N VAL A 36 14.09 0.15 15.88
CA VAL A 36 13.24 -0.79 15.10
C VAL A 36 12.86 -0.20 13.74
N ARG A 37 12.98 1.12 13.57
CA ARG A 37 12.60 1.80 12.32
C ARG A 37 13.56 1.46 11.19
N ARG A 38 13.03 0.80 10.17
CA ARG A 38 13.75 0.58 8.90
C ARG A 38 13.80 1.88 8.08
N ASN A 39 14.89 2.13 7.39
CA ASN A 39 15.10 3.29 6.50
C ASN A 39 15.18 4.65 7.23
N VAL A 40 15.77 4.69 8.42
CA VAL A 40 16.02 5.95 9.16
C VAL A 40 16.88 6.92 8.34
N GLU A 41 17.80 6.39 7.54
CA GLU A 41 18.67 7.15 6.63
C GLU A 41 17.89 7.92 5.56
N GLN A 42 16.63 7.57 5.34
CA GLN A 42 15.78 8.25 4.36
C GLN A 42 14.96 9.36 5.00
N LYS A 43 14.91 10.51 4.31
CA LYS A 43 14.02 11.62 4.66
C LYS A 43 12.57 11.14 4.77
N ARG A 44 11.87 11.52 5.86
CA ARG A 44 10.45 11.19 6.02
C ARG A 44 9.59 11.96 5.03
N SER A 45 8.53 11.33 4.54
CA SER A 45 7.51 12.04 3.76
C SER A 45 6.64 12.93 4.65
N GLU A 46 6.12 14.03 4.11
CA GLU A 46 5.20 14.93 4.83
C GLU A 46 3.95 14.19 5.34
N ASN A 47 3.39 13.27 4.56
CA ASN A 47 2.24 12.46 5.00
C ASN A 47 2.58 11.57 6.21
N SER A 48 3.79 11.02 6.26
CA SER A 48 4.26 10.22 7.40
C SER A 48 4.39 11.06 8.67
N MET A 49 4.96 12.27 8.54
CA MET A 49 5.08 13.21 9.66
C MET A 49 3.72 13.69 10.15
N SER A 50 2.83 14.10 9.24
CA SER A 50 1.45 14.46 9.58
C SER A 50 0.73 13.30 10.29
N GLY A 51 0.90 12.07 9.83
CA GLY A 51 0.34 10.88 10.47
C GLY A 51 0.84 10.68 11.90
N SER A 52 2.12 10.93 12.17
CA SER A 52 2.70 10.89 13.52
C SER A 52 2.10 11.97 14.42
N LEU A 53 1.99 13.19 13.92
CA LEU A 53 1.40 14.31 14.66
C LEU A 53 -0.10 14.08 14.95
N TYR A 54 -0.86 13.50 14.01
CA TYR A 54 -2.26 13.11 14.24
C TYR A 54 -2.41 12.09 15.37
N ARG A 55 -1.49 11.13 15.48
CA ARG A 55 -1.50 10.15 16.59
C ARG A 55 -1.24 10.84 17.93
N ILE A 56 -0.23 11.72 18.02
CA ILE A 56 0.05 12.50 19.24
C ILE A 56 -1.16 13.34 19.61
N ARG A 57 -1.76 14.06 18.66
CA ARG A 57 -2.97 14.85 18.88
C ARG A 57 -4.12 13.99 19.44
N THR A 58 -4.27 12.77 18.93
CA THR A 58 -5.32 11.87 19.40
C THR A 58 -5.11 11.48 20.86
N VAL A 59 -3.88 11.19 21.27
CA VAL A 59 -3.51 10.89 22.67
C VAL A 59 -3.76 12.09 23.55
N ILE A 60 -3.30 13.28 23.17
CA ILE A 60 -3.50 14.51 23.96
C ILE A 60 -5.00 14.84 24.12
N LYS A 61 -5.77 14.77 23.05
CA LYS A 61 -7.23 14.95 23.12
C LYS A 61 -7.91 13.93 24.02
N TRP A 62 -7.44 12.70 24.04
CA TRP A 62 -7.94 11.68 24.96
C TRP A 62 -7.63 12.04 26.41
N CYS A 63 -6.39 12.50 26.70
CA CYS A 63 -5.99 12.94 28.04
C CYS A 63 -6.85 14.12 28.51
N VAL A 64 -7.07 15.13 27.66
CA VAL A 64 -7.96 16.26 27.96
C VAL A 64 -9.37 15.79 28.26
N LYS A 65 -9.95 14.90 27.43
CA LYS A 65 -11.29 14.34 27.64
C LYS A 65 -11.42 13.59 28.97
N ARG A 66 -10.34 12.99 29.46
CA ARG A 66 -10.26 12.27 30.74
C ARG A 66 -9.96 13.17 31.93
N GLY A 67 -9.73 14.46 31.72
CA GLY A 67 -9.36 15.40 32.78
C GLY A 67 -7.94 15.22 33.33
N LEU A 68 -7.06 14.47 32.61
CA LEU A 68 -5.66 14.24 32.98
C LEU A 68 -4.79 15.48 32.72
N THR A 69 -5.22 16.35 31.84
CA THR A 69 -4.60 17.64 31.53
C THR A 69 -5.66 18.61 31.00
N ARG A 70 -5.39 19.90 31.08
CA ARG A 70 -6.15 20.95 30.37
C ARG A 70 -5.39 21.48 29.15
N ASN A 71 -4.14 21.08 29.01
CA ASN A 71 -3.26 21.55 27.96
C ASN A 71 -3.48 20.80 26.64
N ASN A 72 -3.71 21.55 25.56
CA ASN A 72 -3.80 21.01 24.20
C ASN A 72 -2.96 21.89 23.24
N PRO A 73 -1.71 21.57 23.00
CA PRO A 73 -0.84 22.36 22.13
C PRO A 73 -1.33 22.43 20.67
N PHE A 74 -2.19 21.50 20.25
CA PHE A 74 -2.77 21.51 18.90
C PHE A 74 -3.91 22.52 18.70
N ASP A 75 -4.32 23.25 19.73
CA ASP A 75 -5.23 24.37 19.54
C ASP A 75 -4.54 25.56 18.87
N GLN A 76 -3.18 25.64 19.01
CA GLN A 76 -2.31 26.64 18.38
C GLN A 76 -1.43 26.06 17.25
N TYR A 77 -1.56 24.77 16.93
CA TYR A 77 -0.79 24.11 15.88
C TYR A 77 -1.66 23.34 14.89
N GLN A 78 -1.67 23.78 13.64
CA GLN A 78 -2.41 23.11 12.58
C GLN A 78 -1.53 22.06 11.88
N ILE A 79 -1.94 20.80 11.94
CA ILE A 79 -1.29 19.71 11.20
C ILE A 79 -1.63 19.83 9.71
N ALA A 80 -0.61 19.79 8.84
CA ALA A 80 -0.81 19.77 7.40
C ALA A 80 -1.65 18.56 6.97
N ARG A 81 -2.61 18.78 6.07
CA ARG A 81 -3.42 17.69 5.52
C ARG A 81 -2.55 16.78 4.67
N PRO A 82 -2.72 15.45 4.78
CA PRO A 82 -2.07 14.53 3.86
C PRO A 82 -2.45 14.82 2.41
N MET A 83 -1.48 14.80 1.51
CA MET A 83 -1.69 14.90 0.08
C MET A 83 -1.42 13.54 -0.55
N TYR A 84 -2.29 13.10 -1.42
CA TYR A 84 -2.16 11.85 -2.17
C TYR A 84 -2.28 12.18 -3.66
N GLY A 85 -1.41 11.57 -4.45
CA GLY A 85 -1.53 11.63 -5.91
C GLY A 85 -2.71 10.78 -6.41
N ASP A 86 -3.04 10.94 -7.68
CA ASP A 86 -4.06 10.12 -8.33
C ASP A 86 -3.67 8.65 -8.39
N PRO A 87 -4.62 7.74 -8.26
CA PRO A 87 -4.34 6.32 -8.34
C PRO A 87 -4.04 5.88 -9.78
N PHE A 88 -2.99 5.12 -9.97
CA PHE A 88 -2.65 4.53 -11.26
C PHE A 88 -3.40 3.21 -11.47
N TYR A 89 -3.85 2.99 -12.71
CA TYR A 89 -4.54 1.78 -13.16
C TYR A 89 -4.06 1.41 -14.57
N LEU A 90 -4.31 0.18 -15.00
CA LEU A 90 -4.11 -0.25 -16.38
C LEU A 90 -5.38 0.03 -17.18
N THR A 91 -5.21 0.47 -18.43
CA THR A 91 -6.33 0.47 -19.39
C THR A 91 -6.75 -0.98 -19.72
N LEU A 92 -7.88 -1.15 -20.37
CA LEU A 92 -8.35 -2.50 -20.80
C LEU A 92 -7.35 -3.14 -21.75
N GLU A 93 -6.80 -2.35 -22.69
CA GLU A 93 -5.79 -2.81 -23.64
C GLU A 93 -4.48 -3.19 -22.92
N GLU A 94 -4.00 -2.36 -22.00
CA GLU A 94 -2.81 -2.64 -21.19
C GLU A 94 -3.00 -3.92 -20.36
N ARG A 95 -4.16 -4.07 -19.73
CA ARG A 95 -4.52 -5.26 -18.95
C ARG A 95 -4.53 -6.50 -19.84
N ASP A 96 -5.13 -6.44 -21.00
CA ASP A 96 -5.22 -7.57 -21.94
C ASP A 96 -3.84 -7.90 -22.51
N LYS A 97 -3.02 -6.90 -22.81
CA LYS A 97 -1.61 -7.09 -23.21
C LYS A 97 -0.82 -7.88 -22.17
N VAL A 98 -1.01 -7.55 -20.88
CA VAL A 98 -0.38 -8.31 -19.77
C VAL A 98 -0.95 -9.74 -19.69
N TYR A 99 -2.27 -9.90 -19.82
CA TYR A 99 -2.92 -11.21 -19.71
C TYR A 99 -2.41 -12.21 -20.76
N TYR A 100 -2.24 -11.76 -22.01
CA TYR A 100 -1.81 -12.61 -23.12
C TYR A 100 -0.29 -12.66 -23.31
N ALA A 101 0.50 -11.95 -22.50
CA ALA A 101 1.95 -11.92 -22.63
C ALA A 101 2.58 -13.31 -22.42
N ASP A 102 3.49 -13.67 -23.31
CA ASP A 102 4.41 -14.80 -23.07
C ASP A 102 5.56 -14.32 -22.18
N LEU A 103 5.68 -14.92 -21.01
CA LEU A 103 6.68 -14.60 -19.99
C LEU A 103 7.67 -15.77 -19.72
N ILE A 104 7.65 -16.82 -20.55
CA ILE A 104 8.51 -18.00 -20.36
C ILE A 104 9.99 -17.59 -20.35
N GLY A 105 10.38 -16.64 -21.23
CA GLY A 105 11.74 -16.11 -21.31
C GLY A 105 12.21 -15.33 -20.07
N MET A 106 11.30 -14.88 -19.19
CA MET A 106 11.65 -14.21 -17.93
C MET A 106 11.94 -15.21 -16.80
N GLY A 107 11.55 -16.47 -16.94
CA GLY A 107 11.69 -17.53 -15.94
C GLY A 107 10.35 -18.07 -15.41
N ALA A 108 10.37 -19.27 -14.89
CA ALA A 108 9.17 -20.06 -14.54
C ALA A 108 8.21 -19.40 -13.53
N THR A 109 8.66 -18.48 -12.72
CA THR A 109 7.82 -17.81 -11.72
C THR A 109 6.99 -16.64 -12.29
N TYR A 110 7.41 -16.05 -13.41
CA TYR A 110 6.75 -14.85 -13.93
C TYR A 110 5.33 -15.11 -14.46
N PRO A 111 5.04 -16.21 -15.17
CA PRO A 111 3.65 -16.54 -15.53
C PRO A 111 2.73 -16.65 -14.31
N VAL A 112 3.23 -17.21 -13.19
CA VAL A 112 2.48 -17.32 -11.95
C VAL A 112 2.15 -15.94 -11.37
N TYR A 113 3.15 -15.04 -11.28
CA TYR A 113 2.93 -13.69 -10.77
C TYR A 113 2.05 -12.86 -11.71
N ARG A 114 2.13 -13.05 -13.03
CA ARG A 114 1.18 -12.47 -13.98
C ARG A 114 -0.25 -12.92 -13.67
N ASP A 115 -0.47 -14.20 -13.48
CA ASP A 115 -1.79 -14.75 -13.23
C ASP A 115 -2.38 -14.24 -11.91
N ILE A 116 -1.55 -14.15 -10.86
CA ILE A 116 -1.94 -13.55 -9.57
C ILE A 116 -2.33 -12.07 -9.75
N PHE A 117 -1.52 -11.31 -10.49
CA PHE A 117 -1.79 -9.89 -10.75
C PHE A 117 -3.06 -9.69 -11.59
N MET A 118 -3.22 -10.50 -12.64
CA MET A 118 -4.40 -10.44 -13.48
C MET A 118 -5.67 -10.84 -12.72
N PHE A 119 -5.61 -11.89 -11.90
CA PHE A 119 -6.74 -12.27 -11.06
C PHE A 119 -7.10 -11.16 -10.08
N GLN A 120 -6.11 -10.52 -9.47
CA GLN A 120 -6.34 -9.35 -8.60
C GLN A 120 -6.98 -8.18 -9.36
N CYS A 121 -6.58 -7.90 -10.61
CA CYS A 121 -7.22 -6.90 -11.46
C CYS A 121 -8.68 -7.24 -11.76
N LEU A 122 -8.99 -8.53 -11.91
CA LEU A 122 -10.33 -9.00 -12.29
C LEU A 122 -11.32 -9.06 -11.12
N ILE A 123 -10.85 -9.15 -9.86
CA ILE A 123 -11.73 -9.20 -8.68
C ILE A 123 -11.58 -8.00 -7.75
N GLY A 124 -10.62 -7.11 -7.96
CA GLY A 124 -10.47 -5.85 -7.23
C GLY A 124 -10.13 -5.96 -5.75
N CYS A 125 -9.72 -7.13 -5.25
CA CYS A 125 -9.44 -7.34 -3.83
C CYS A 125 -8.12 -6.71 -3.37
N ARG A 126 -7.97 -6.51 -2.05
CA ARG A 126 -6.66 -6.16 -1.47
C ARG A 126 -5.74 -7.37 -1.53
N VAL A 127 -4.44 -7.14 -1.63
CA VAL A 127 -3.42 -8.20 -1.67
C VAL A 127 -3.44 -9.10 -0.43
N SER A 128 -3.74 -8.55 0.74
CA SER A 128 -3.92 -9.34 1.98
C SER A 128 -5.11 -10.28 1.90
N ASP A 129 -6.21 -9.85 1.29
CA ASP A 129 -7.39 -10.68 1.10
C ASP A 129 -7.11 -11.73 0.01
N LEU A 130 -6.51 -11.33 -1.14
CA LEU A 130 -6.13 -12.23 -2.22
C LEU A 130 -5.34 -13.44 -1.73
N ASN A 131 -4.31 -13.21 -0.92
CA ASN A 131 -3.42 -14.27 -0.41
C ASN A 131 -4.11 -15.24 0.59
N ARG A 132 -5.35 -14.94 0.98
CA ARG A 132 -6.16 -15.75 1.92
C ARG A 132 -7.33 -16.45 1.25
N LEU A 133 -7.64 -16.11 0.00
CA LEU A 133 -8.74 -16.74 -0.71
C LEU A 133 -8.46 -18.23 -0.90
N THR A 134 -9.49 -19.03 -0.66
CA THR A 134 -9.51 -20.48 -0.81
C THR A 134 -10.58 -20.89 -1.82
N LYS A 135 -10.62 -22.14 -2.19
CA LYS A 135 -11.68 -22.71 -3.06
C LYS A 135 -13.07 -22.53 -2.45
N ALA A 136 -13.19 -22.53 -1.12
CA ALA A 136 -14.45 -22.29 -0.42
C ALA A 136 -15.01 -20.87 -0.64
N ASN A 137 -14.17 -19.92 -1.11
CA ASN A 137 -14.63 -18.58 -1.45
C ASN A 137 -15.30 -18.49 -2.84
N ILE A 138 -15.33 -19.59 -3.61
CA ILE A 138 -16.05 -19.64 -4.90
C ILE A 138 -17.44 -20.20 -4.64
N VAL A 139 -18.46 -19.37 -4.85
CA VAL A 139 -19.87 -19.70 -4.65
C VAL A 139 -20.67 -19.25 -5.87
N ASP A 140 -21.33 -20.16 -6.55
CA ASP A 140 -22.23 -19.91 -7.68
C ASP A 140 -21.62 -19.00 -8.78
N GLY A 141 -20.34 -19.19 -9.09
CA GLY A 141 -19.64 -18.39 -10.11
C GLY A 141 -19.16 -17.01 -9.63
N PHE A 142 -19.19 -16.77 -8.31
CA PHE A 142 -18.70 -15.55 -7.68
C PHE A 142 -17.54 -15.86 -6.74
N VAL A 143 -16.66 -14.87 -6.54
CA VAL A 143 -15.76 -14.84 -5.39
C VAL A 143 -16.46 -14.10 -4.25
N GLU A 144 -16.62 -14.75 -3.10
CA GLU A 144 -17.23 -14.17 -1.90
C GLU A 144 -16.24 -14.17 -0.74
N TYR A 145 -16.07 -13.00 -0.11
CA TYR A 145 -15.19 -12.86 1.06
C TYR A 145 -15.54 -11.63 1.89
N ILE A 146 -15.14 -11.64 3.17
CA ILE A 146 -15.21 -10.47 4.04
C ILE A 146 -13.81 -9.83 4.12
N PRO A 147 -13.63 -8.56 3.69
CA PRO A 147 -12.33 -7.90 3.71
C PRO A 147 -11.75 -7.76 5.12
N GLN A 148 -10.53 -8.22 5.32
CA GLN A 148 -9.89 -8.24 6.64
C GLN A 148 -9.79 -6.87 7.29
N LYS A 149 -9.49 -5.82 6.50
CA LYS A 149 -9.28 -4.47 7.04
C LYS A 149 -10.53 -3.85 7.67
N THR A 150 -11.72 -4.23 7.19
CA THR A 150 -13.00 -3.66 7.63
C THR A 150 -13.85 -4.65 8.44
N LYS A 151 -13.35 -5.87 8.64
CA LYS A 151 -14.10 -6.94 9.31
C LYS A 151 -14.58 -6.59 10.72
N MET A 152 -13.78 -5.81 11.47
CA MET A 152 -14.09 -5.43 12.84
C MET A 152 -15.06 -4.24 12.93
N GLU A 153 -15.16 -3.42 11.88
CA GLU A 153 -16.04 -2.25 11.85
C GLU A 153 -17.35 -2.55 11.11
N HIS A 154 -17.22 -3.17 9.93
CA HIS A 154 -18.35 -3.53 9.06
C HIS A 154 -18.04 -4.85 8.35
N ALA A 155 -18.65 -5.93 8.78
CA ALA A 155 -18.47 -7.27 8.23
C ALA A 155 -19.29 -7.47 6.93
N ASN A 156 -19.15 -6.57 5.96
CA ASN A 156 -19.86 -6.69 4.68
C ASN A 156 -19.18 -7.73 3.78
N THR A 157 -19.96 -8.68 3.28
CA THR A 157 -19.50 -9.63 2.27
C THR A 157 -19.33 -8.92 0.92
N VAL A 158 -18.15 -9.04 0.35
CA VAL A 158 -17.88 -8.64 -1.03
C VAL A 158 -18.16 -9.83 -1.91
N ARG A 159 -18.98 -9.62 -2.97
CA ARG A 159 -19.34 -10.62 -3.96
C ARG A 159 -18.98 -10.10 -5.35
N VAL A 160 -18.07 -10.80 -6.06
CA VAL A 160 -17.57 -10.40 -7.37
C VAL A 160 -17.78 -11.52 -8.37
N PRO A 161 -18.45 -11.28 -9.50
CA PRO A 161 -18.66 -12.30 -10.52
C PRO A 161 -17.32 -12.67 -11.17
N LEU A 162 -17.11 -13.96 -11.41
CA LEU A 162 -15.95 -14.46 -12.14
C LEU A 162 -16.22 -14.39 -13.65
N ASN A 163 -15.47 -13.53 -14.34
CA ASN A 163 -15.48 -13.53 -15.79
C ASN A 163 -14.62 -14.68 -16.37
N GLN A 164 -14.70 -14.90 -17.68
CA GLN A 164 -14.00 -16.01 -18.33
C GLN A 164 -12.50 -16.00 -18.08
N LYS A 165 -11.83 -14.83 -18.12
CA LYS A 165 -10.39 -14.72 -17.87
C LYS A 165 -10.02 -15.13 -16.43
N ALA A 166 -10.86 -14.80 -15.45
CA ALA A 166 -10.66 -15.23 -14.06
C ALA A 166 -10.84 -16.76 -13.93
N LEU A 167 -11.86 -17.33 -14.57
CA LEU A 167 -12.08 -18.79 -14.60
C LEU A 167 -10.91 -19.53 -15.27
N ASP A 168 -10.39 -19.01 -16.37
CA ASP A 168 -9.24 -19.59 -17.07
C ASP A 168 -7.97 -19.57 -16.20
N ILE A 169 -7.77 -18.51 -15.41
CA ILE A 169 -6.68 -18.48 -14.44
C ILE A 169 -6.89 -19.54 -13.36
N LEU A 170 -8.06 -19.61 -12.74
CA LEU A 170 -8.35 -20.59 -11.69
C LEU A 170 -8.20 -22.02 -12.18
N LYS A 171 -8.56 -22.30 -13.43
CA LYS A 171 -8.39 -23.62 -14.05
C LYS A 171 -6.92 -24.07 -14.10
N ARG A 172 -5.97 -23.14 -14.25
CA ARG A 172 -4.54 -23.46 -14.27
C ARG A 172 -4.04 -23.95 -12.89
N TYR A 173 -4.73 -23.53 -11.83
CA TYR A 173 -4.35 -23.82 -10.43
C TYR A 173 -5.36 -24.74 -9.73
N LYS A 174 -6.17 -25.48 -10.48
CA LYS A 174 -7.21 -26.39 -9.95
C LYS A 174 -6.68 -27.46 -9.01
N ASP A 175 -5.40 -27.88 -9.22
CA ASP A 175 -4.75 -28.96 -8.46
C ASP A 175 -4.12 -28.50 -7.15
N LEU A 176 -4.18 -27.21 -6.83
CA LEU A 176 -3.83 -26.74 -5.48
C LEU A 176 -4.85 -27.32 -4.48
N GLU A 177 -4.38 -27.69 -3.28
CA GLU A 177 -5.20 -28.35 -2.28
C GLU A 177 -6.37 -27.46 -1.82
N ASP A 178 -6.12 -26.31 -1.25
CA ASP A 178 -7.15 -25.42 -0.71
C ASP A 178 -7.07 -23.98 -1.28
N ALA A 179 -5.86 -23.46 -1.51
CA ALA A 179 -5.68 -22.09 -2.01
C ALA A 179 -6.22 -21.89 -3.41
N LEU A 180 -6.79 -20.70 -3.72
CA LEU A 180 -7.21 -20.34 -5.08
C LEU A 180 -6.04 -20.15 -6.03
N LEU A 181 -4.95 -19.56 -5.52
CA LEU A 181 -3.75 -19.23 -6.28
C LEU A 181 -2.49 -19.61 -5.48
N PRO A 182 -1.34 -19.80 -6.13
CA PRO A 182 -0.08 -20.03 -5.43
C PRO A 182 0.22 -18.94 -4.41
N ARG A 183 0.74 -19.33 -3.24
CA ARG A 183 1.15 -18.40 -2.18
C ARG A 183 2.35 -17.57 -2.64
N PHE A 184 2.39 -16.30 -2.25
CA PHE A 184 3.44 -15.37 -2.64
C PHE A 184 3.83 -14.44 -1.49
N SER A 185 5.06 -13.92 -1.54
CA SER A 185 5.50 -12.88 -0.60
C SER A 185 5.12 -11.49 -1.13
N HIS A 186 4.66 -10.64 -0.24
CA HIS A 186 4.23 -9.28 -0.57
C HIS A 186 5.35 -8.43 -1.20
N PHE A 187 6.58 -8.58 -0.70
CA PHE A 187 7.74 -7.85 -1.21
C PHE A 187 8.12 -8.30 -2.63
N GLY A 188 8.20 -9.62 -2.85
CA GLY A 188 8.51 -10.18 -4.17
C GLY A 188 7.44 -9.83 -5.21
N TYR A 189 6.18 -9.77 -4.81
CA TYR A 189 5.07 -9.51 -5.71
C TYR A 189 5.14 -8.12 -6.36
N ASN A 190 5.36 -7.05 -5.59
CA ASN A 190 5.50 -5.70 -6.15
C ASN A 190 6.69 -5.59 -7.13
N LYS A 191 7.80 -6.25 -6.82
CA LYS A 191 8.95 -6.30 -7.72
C LYS A 191 8.59 -6.98 -9.05
N LYS A 192 7.94 -8.15 -8.97
CA LYS A 192 7.52 -8.91 -10.15
C LYS A 192 6.50 -8.17 -11.01
N ILE A 193 5.54 -7.46 -10.42
CA ILE A 193 4.60 -6.61 -11.17
C ILE A 193 5.36 -5.60 -12.03
N LYS A 194 6.31 -4.88 -11.46
CA LYS A 194 7.11 -3.86 -12.18
C LYS A 194 7.90 -4.47 -13.33
N GLU A 195 8.56 -5.60 -13.08
CA GLU A 195 9.35 -6.33 -14.08
C GLU A 195 8.47 -6.83 -15.23
N ILE A 196 7.29 -7.40 -14.93
CA ILE A 196 6.31 -7.86 -15.93
C ILE A 196 5.83 -6.69 -16.79
N LEU A 197 5.37 -5.60 -16.16
CA LEU A 197 4.86 -4.44 -16.89
C LEU A 197 5.93 -3.81 -17.79
N LYS A 198 7.17 -3.73 -17.31
CA LYS A 198 8.31 -3.26 -18.11
C LYS A 198 8.57 -4.17 -19.31
N TYR A 199 8.60 -5.48 -19.10
CA TYR A 199 8.84 -6.47 -20.16
C TYR A 199 7.75 -6.44 -21.24
N VAL A 200 6.51 -6.28 -20.83
CA VAL A 200 5.34 -6.20 -21.73
C VAL A 200 5.27 -4.84 -22.45
N GLY A 201 6.09 -3.84 -22.06
CA GLY A 201 6.10 -2.51 -22.63
C GLY A 201 4.90 -1.65 -22.21
N ILE A 202 4.53 -1.71 -20.91
CA ILE A 202 3.56 -0.78 -20.31
C ILE A 202 4.36 0.37 -19.69
N ASP A 203 4.79 1.29 -20.54
CA ASP A 203 5.76 2.34 -20.24
C ASP A 203 5.21 3.77 -20.35
N ARG A 204 3.90 3.91 -20.55
CA ARG A 204 3.29 5.25 -20.63
C ARG A 204 3.66 6.10 -19.42
N THR A 205 3.95 7.36 -19.68
CA THR A 205 4.31 8.34 -18.66
C THR A 205 3.11 8.68 -17.78
N VAL A 206 3.33 8.68 -16.48
CA VAL A 206 2.37 9.15 -15.47
C VAL A 206 3.03 10.20 -14.59
N ILE A 207 2.24 11.17 -14.13
CA ILE A 207 2.70 12.18 -13.18
C ILE A 207 2.51 11.66 -11.76
N VAL A 208 3.57 11.69 -10.98
CA VAL A 208 3.62 11.19 -9.60
C VAL A 208 3.99 12.33 -8.67
N LEU A 209 3.21 12.54 -7.64
CA LEU A 209 3.63 13.44 -6.56
C LEU A 209 4.77 12.78 -5.76
N ASP A 210 5.95 13.39 -5.77
CA ASP A 210 7.03 12.92 -4.89
C ASP A 210 6.64 13.15 -3.42
N PRO A 211 6.61 12.10 -2.59
CA PRO A 211 6.14 12.22 -1.22
C PRO A 211 7.07 13.01 -0.29
N LYS A 212 8.30 13.30 -0.73
CA LYS A 212 9.32 14.00 0.06
C LYS A 212 9.43 15.48 -0.34
N THR A 213 9.47 15.77 -1.65
CA THR A 213 9.59 17.14 -2.17
C THR A 213 8.24 17.78 -2.44
N ARG A 214 7.19 16.99 -2.65
CA ARG A 214 5.85 17.42 -3.12
C ARG A 214 5.84 18.02 -4.53
N GLU A 215 6.83 17.69 -5.31
CA GLU A 215 6.92 18.08 -6.71
C GLU A 215 6.33 17.00 -7.61
N ASP A 216 5.82 17.42 -8.75
CA ASP A 216 5.34 16.52 -9.78
C ASP A 216 6.51 15.94 -10.56
N VAL A 217 6.61 14.60 -10.58
CA VAL A 217 7.67 13.86 -11.27
C VAL A 217 7.06 12.94 -12.32
N ALA A 218 7.53 13.05 -13.56
CA ALA A 218 7.14 12.15 -14.63
C ALA A 218 7.88 10.80 -14.50
N LYS A 219 7.14 9.68 -14.47
CA LYS A 219 7.69 8.32 -14.40
C LYS A 219 6.93 7.38 -15.33
N PRO A 220 7.57 6.34 -15.88
CA PRO A 220 6.85 5.30 -16.58
C PRO A 220 5.97 4.51 -15.62
N LEU A 221 4.77 4.08 -16.07
CA LEU A 221 3.77 3.41 -15.24
C LEU A 221 4.34 2.16 -14.53
N TYR A 222 5.21 1.39 -15.20
CA TYR A 222 5.80 0.19 -14.59
C TYR A 222 6.64 0.49 -13.34
N GLU A 223 7.23 1.68 -13.21
CA GLU A 223 8.03 2.03 -12.01
C GLU A 223 7.17 2.30 -10.77
N VAL A 224 5.96 2.77 -10.98
CA VAL A 224 5.06 3.18 -9.89
C VAL A 224 3.98 2.14 -9.60
N ALA A 225 3.81 1.17 -10.49
CA ALA A 225 2.83 0.11 -10.34
C ALA A 225 3.07 -0.75 -9.08
N THR A 226 1.98 -1.10 -8.42
CA THR A 226 1.97 -1.91 -7.20
C THR A 226 0.73 -2.80 -7.18
N THR A 227 0.58 -3.60 -6.12
CA THR A 227 -0.66 -4.34 -5.85
C THR A 227 -1.90 -3.45 -5.78
N HIS A 228 -1.75 -2.17 -5.44
CA HIS A 228 -2.86 -1.21 -5.49
C HIS A 228 -3.28 -0.85 -6.91
N THR A 229 -2.34 -0.85 -7.86
CA THR A 229 -2.63 -0.69 -9.29
C THR A 229 -3.59 -1.77 -9.77
N ALA A 230 -3.36 -3.04 -9.41
CA ALA A 230 -4.29 -4.13 -9.73
C ALA A 230 -5.70 -3.84 -9.22
N ARG A 231 -5.84 -3.43 -7.95
CA ARG A 231 -7.14 -3.11 -7.37
C ARG A 231 -7.82 -1.91 -8.05
N LYS A 232 -7.04 -0.92 -8.51
CA LYS A 232 -7.57 0.26 -9.22
C LYS A 232 -7.92 -0.03 -10.68
N THR A 233 -7.35 -1.09 -11.25
CA THR A 233 -7.67 -1.60 -12.59
C THR A 233 -9.00 -2.37 -12.64
N PHE A 234 -9.53 -2.75 -11.49
CA PHE A 234 -10.84 -3.39 -11.39
C PHE A 234 -11.95 -2.42 -11.81
N ILE A 235 -12.63 -2.73 -12.87
CA ILE A 235 -13.76 -1.99 -13.47
C ILE A 235 -14.93 -2.97 -13.65
#